data_5d91d7a1df6835cf4aa251af0022693c
#
_entry.id   5d91d7a1df6835cf4aa251af0022693c
#
_cell.length_a   1.000
_cell.length_b   1.000
_cell.length_c   1.000
_cell.angle_alpha   90.00
_cell.angle_beta   90.00
_cell.angle_gamma   90.00
#
_symmetry.space_group_name_H-M   'P 1'
#
loop_
_entity.id
_entity.type
_entity.pdbx_description
1 polymer ?
#
loop_
_entity_poly.entity_id
_entity_poly.type
_entity_poly.pdbx_seq_one_letter_code
_entity_poly.pdbx_strand_id
1 'polypeptide(L)'
;ASNKLKLNDDKTEAILCGSETNLKKVTLESVTVGNAEIPLSDTVRDLGLILDRSLTMVPHINKVVKTCFFHLRALGQLRPHLNKKTANAVAVSLIQSRLDFCNSCLWGPPQNQLQRLQKVQNTAARIVTRSKKTDHITPVLRNLHWLPVPKRIDHKMLSLAYGCVNDTAPSYLKELIPMHVPSRGLRSSSQSRLRVPSIEGHKKKSFGARSFECAAPQLWNGLPLVLREANSRESFKRQLKTFLFN
;
A
#
# COMPACT_ATOMS: atom_id res chain seq x y z
N ALA A 1 -2.97 -27.84 -18.85
CA ALA A 1 -2.31 -26.56 -18.50
C ALA A 1 -2.17 -25.71 -19.79
N SER A 2 -3.07 -24.74 -19.97
CA SER A 2 -3.12 -23.88 -21.16
C SER A 2 -1.84 -23.05 -21.38
N ASN A 3 -1.09 -22.76 -20.30
CA ASN A 3 0.10 -21.90 -20.33
C ASN A 3 1.41 -22.66 -20.37
N LYS A 4 1.40 -23.98 -20.58
CA LYS A 4 2.59 -24.86 -20.59
C LYS A 4 3.49 -24.71 -19.32
N LEU A 5 2.91 -24.27 -18.21
CA LEU A 5 3.60 -24.13 -16.92
C LEU A 5 3.38 -25.39 -16.08
N LYS A 6 4.43 -25.83 -15.39
CA LYS A 6 4.38 -26.92 -14.40
C LYS A 6 4.61 -26.28 -13.01
N LEU A 7 3.80 -26.74 -12.04
CA LEU A 7 4.01 -26.39 -10.65
C LEU A 7 5.37 -26.90 -10.18
N ASN A 8 6.11 -26.12 -9.42
CA ASN A 8 7.36 -26.53 -8.80
C ASN A 8 7.11 -26.74 -7.30
N ASP A 9 7.03 -27.98 -6.89
CA ASP A 9 6.69 -28.37 -5.53
C ASP A 9 7.72 -27.86 -4.52
N ASP A 10 9.01 -27.87 -4.86
CA ASP A 10 10.11 -27.38 -4.01
C ASP A 10 10.07 -25.86 -3.75
N LYS A 11 9.34 -25.11 -4.58
CA LYS A 11 9.17 -23.65 -4.47
C LYS A 11 7.79 -23.24 -4.03
N THR A 12 6.91 -24.21 -3.78
CA THR A 12 5.56 -23.96 -3.30
C THR A 12 5.61 -23.71 -1.80
N GLU A 13 5.09 -22.59 -1.36
CA GLU A 13 4.96 -22.23 0.06
C GLU A 13 3.48 -22.17 0.42
N ALA A 14 3.12 -22.66 1.59
CA ALA A 14 1.76 -22.59 2.12
C ALA A 14 1.72 -21.80 3.43
N ILE A 15 0.69 -20.98 3.59
CA ILE A 15 0.46 -20.19 4.80
C ILE A 15 -1.00 -20.24 5.20
N LEU A 16 -1.26 -20.45 6.48
CA LEU A 16 -2.60 -20.35 7.06
C LEU A 16 -2.77 -18.96 7.66
N CYS A 17 -3.70 -18.17 7.10
CA CYS A 17 -3.99 -16.82 7.56
C CYS A 17 -5.22 -16.78 8.46
N GLY A 18 -5.14 -16.00 9.56
CA GLY A 18 -6.28 -15.82 10.46
C GLY A 18 -5.97 -14.89 11.63
N SER A 19 -6.97 -14.69 12.50
CA SER A 19 -6.71 -14.07 13.80
C SER A 19 -5.93 -15.02 14.70
N GLU A 20 -5.12 -14.49 15.60
CA GLU A 20 -4.36 -15.32 16.56
C GLU A 20 -5.24 -16.31 17.33
N THR A 21 -6.46 -15.88 17.69
CA THR A 21 -7.44 -16.73 18.38
C THR A 21 -7.90 -17.89 17.51
N ASN A 22 -8.09 -17.68 16.21
CA ASN A 22 -8.52 -18.73 15.30
C ASN A 22 -7.35 -19.65 14.93
N LEU A 23 -6.17 -19.09 14.71
CA LEU A 23 -4.96 -19.88 14.40
C LEU A 23 -4.61 -20.86 15.51
N LYS A 24 -4.83 -20.51 16.78
CA LYS A 24 -4.62 -21.41 17.93
C LYS A 24 -5.58 -22.60 17.98
N LYS A 25 -6.70 -22.56 17.24
CA LYS A 25 -7.70 -23.64 17.19
C LYS A 25 -7.44 -24.64 16.06
N VAL A 26 -6.51 -24.34 15.17
CA VAL A 26 -6.21 -25.15 13.99
C VAL A 26 -4.94 -25.96 14.24
N THR A 27 -5.04 -27.26 14.07
CA THR A 27 -3.93 -28.23 14.24
C THR A 27 -3.30 -28.63 12.92
N LEU A 28 -3.65 -27.95 11.82
CA LEU A 28 -3.14 -28.25 10.48
C LEU A 28 -1.65 -27.87 10.41
N GLU A 29 -0.79 -28.83 10.04
CA GLU A 29 0.67 -28.63 9.92
C GLU A 29 1.12 -28.53 8.46
N SER A 30 0.40 -29.19 7.56
CA SER A 30 0.73 -29.24 6.13
C SER A 30 -0.52 -29.24 5.25
N VAL A 31 -0.33 -29.02 3.96
CA VAL A 31 -1.37 -29.08 2.91
C VAL A 31 -0.84 -29.91 1.76
N THR A 32 -1.64 -30.86 1.28
CA THR A 32 -1.30 -31.66 0.10
C THR A 32 -1.64 -30.87 -1.18
N VAL A 33 -0.63 -30.67 -2.04
CA VAL A 33 -0.78 -30.04 -3.34
C VAL A 33 -0.27 -31.00 -4.42
N GLY A 34 -1.16 -31.56 -5.21
CA GLY A 34 -0.81 -32.66 -6.11
C GLY A 34 -0.34 -33.88 -5.34
N ASN A 35 0.92 -34.29 -5.53
CA ASN A 35 1.54 -35.42 -4.82
C ASN A 35 2.52 -34.95 -3.72
N ALA A 36 2.67 -33.68 -3.48
CA ALA A 36 3.59 -33.12 -2.51
C ALA A 36 2.86 -32.67 -1.25
N GLU A 37 3.46 -32.93 -0.09
CA GLU A 37 3.03 -32.41 1.19
C GLU A 37 3.82 -31.14 1.52
N ILE A 38 3.13 -30.00 1.55
CA ILE A 38 3.72 -28.69 1.75
C ILE A 38 3.49 -28.24 3.19
N PRO A 39 4.54 -28.08 4.01
CA PRO A 39 4.41 -27.63 5.39
C PRO A 39 3.94 -26.18 5.45
N LEU A 40 3.15 -25.85 6.49
CA LEU A 40 2.69 -24.48 6.71
C LEU A 40 3.83 -23.62 7.29
N SER A 41 4.07 -22.48 6.65
CA SER A 41 5.07 -21.50 7.07
C SER A 41 4.44 -20.35 7.85
N ASP A 42 5.20 -19.73 8.76
CA ASP A 42 4.76 -18.52 9.47
C ASP A 42 4.74 -17.28 8.57
N THR A 43 5.58 -17.29 7.54
CA THR A 43 5.66 -16.24 6.54
C THR A 43 5.92 -16.83 5.17
N VAL A 44 5.28 -16.26 4.15
CA VAL A 44 5.52 -16.62 2.74
C VAL A 44 5.87 -15.37 1.92
N ARG A 45 6.55 -15.61 0.81
CA ARG A 45 6.92 -14.52 -0.10
C ARG A 45 6.15 -14.62 -1.42
N ASP A 46 5.24 -13.67 -1.63
CA ASP A 46 4.49 -13.53 -2.87
C ASP A 46 4.94 -12.30 -3.64
N LEU A 47 5.48 -12.48 -4.86
CA LEU A 47 5.97 -11.42 -5.77
C LEU A 47 6.83 -10.35 -5.07
N GLY A 48 7.54 -10.72 -4.00
CA GLY A 48 8.39 -9.81 -3.24
C GLY A 48 7.76 -9.22 -1.97
N LEU A 49 6.45 -9.32 -1.80
CA LEU A 49 5.74 -9.04 -0.57
C LEU A 49 5.95 -10.19 0.42
N ILE A 50 6.17 -9.91 1.70
CA ILE A 50 6.22 -10.92 2.75
C ILE A 50 4.92 -10.86 3.52
N LEU A 51 4.16 -11.94 3.47
CA LEU A 51 2.91 -12.13 4.19
C LEU A 51 3.19 -12.94 5.46
N ASP A 52 2.63 -12.52 6.57
CA ASP A 52 2.63 -13.23 7.85
C ASP A 52 1.24 -13.77 8.17
N ARG A 53 1.15 -14.81 9.00
CA ARG A 53 -0.10 -15.53 9.34
C ARG A 53 -1.23 -14.61 9.82
N SER A 54 -0.89 -13.53 10.52
CA SER A 54 -1.87 -12.54 11.00
C SER A 54 -2.03 -11.35 10.05
N LEU A 55 -1.36 -11.37 8.89
CA LEU A 55 -1.37 -10.31 7.87
C LEU A 55 -1.08 -8.93 8.46
N THR A 56 -0.16 -8.88 9.43
CA THR A 56 0.25 -7.62 10.10
C THR A 56 1.17 -6.78 9.23
N MET A 57 1.81 -7.40 8.24
CA MET A 57 2.83 -6.82 7.35
C MET A 57 4.12 -6.40 8.08
N VAL A 58 4.28 -6.74 9.35
CA VAL A 58 5.48 -6.39 10.15
C VAL A 58 6.75 -6.98 9.56
N PRO A 59 6.83 -8.27 9.15
CA PRO A 59 8.02 -8.84 8.53
C PRO A 59 8.39 -8.11 7.23
N HIS A 60 7.40 -7.75 6.39
CA HIS A 60 7.62 -6.98 5.17
C HIS A 60 8.20 -5.60 5.48
N ILE A 61 7.58 -4.86 6.40
CA ILE A 61 8.05 -3.53 6.83
C ILE A 61 9.48 -3.60 7.38
N ASN A 62 9.80 -4.62 8.18
CA ASN A 62 11.15 -4.86 8.70
C ASN A 62 12.17 -4.98 7.59
N LYS A 63 11.87 -5.78 6.55
CA LYS A 63 12.74 -5.97 5.39
C LYS A 63 12.91 -4.67 4.61
N VAL A 64 11.81 -3.95 4.32
CA VAL A 64 11.86 -2.68 3.59
C VAL A 64 12.70 -1.66 4.35
N VAL A 65 12.49 -1.49 5.66
CA VAL A 65 13.24 -0.57 6.51
C VAL A 65 14.73 -0.92 6.51
N LYS A 66 15.08 -2.20 6.73
CA LYS A 66 16.47 -2.69 6.73
C LYS A 66 17.16 -2.38 5.38
N THR A 67 16.52 -2.71 4.29
CA THR A 67 17.05 -2.50 2.93
C THR A 67 17.21 -1.01 2.63
N CYS A 68 16.20 -0.19 2.98
CA CYS A 68 16.28 1.24 2.77
C CYS A 68 17.41 1.90 3.58
N PHE A 69 17.62 1.51 4.84
CA PHE A 69 18.73 2.06 5.63
C PHE A 69 20.10 1.66 5.09
N PHE A 70 20.24 0.48 4.51
CA PHE A 70 21.45 0.11 3.78
C PHE A 70 21.73 1.08 2.62
N HIS A 71 20.73 1.35 1.77
CA HIS A 71 20.89 2.30 0.66
C HIS A 71 21.06 3.76 1.12
N LEU A 72 20.40 4.14 2.23
CA LEU A 72 20.56 5.48 2.81
C LEU A 72 21.98 5.74 3.29
N ARG A 73 22.67 4.72 3.86
CA ARG A 73 24.06 4.81 4.27
C ARG A 73 24.95 5.08 3.06
N ALA A 74 24.79 4.28 1.99
CA ALA A 74 25.53 4.47 0.75
C ALA A 74 25.28 5.85 0.11
N LEU A 75 24.00 6.27 0.04
CA LEU A 75 23.64 7.60 -0.46
C LEU A 75 24.25 8.73 0.40
N GLY A 76 24.30 8.56 1.72
CA GLY A 76 24.93 9.52 2.63
C GLY A 76 26.42 9.68 2.36
N GLN A 77 27.14 8.59 2.13
CA GLN A 77 28.56 8.61 1.77
C GLN A 77 28.81 9.28 0.42
N LEU A 78 27.97 9.01 -0.58
CA LEU A 78 28.09 9.60 -1.91
C LEU A 78 27.59 11.05 -1.99
N ARG A 79 26.79 11.49 -1.03
CA ARG A 79 26.11 12.80 -1.07
C ARG A 79 27.03 14.01 -1.25
N PRO A 80 28.26 14.07 -0.70
CA PRO A 80 29.20 15.17 -0.98
C PRO A 80 29.54 15.36 -2.46
N HIS A 81 29.59 14.26 -3.21
CA HIS A 81 29.99 14.22 -4.62
C HIS A 81 28.79 14.35 -5.58
N LEU A 82 27.55 14.42 -5.06
CA LEU A 82 26.35 14.51 -5.89
C LEU A 82 25.73 15.91 -5.81
N ASN A 83 25.25 16.43 -6.94
CA ASN A 83 24.34 17.56 -6.92
C ASN A 83 22.95 17.14 -6.39
N LYS A 84 22.09 18.11 -6.04
CA LYS A 84 20.76 17.86 -5.46
C LYS A 84 19.87 17.02 -6.40
N LYS A 85 19.91 17.29 -7.71
CA LYS A 85 19.07 16.61 -8.72
C LYS A 85 19.44 15.13 -8.82
N THR A 86 20.73 14.81 -8.92
CA THR A 86 21.22 13.42 -8.95
C THR A 86 20.96 12.69 -7.65
N ALA A 87 21.22 13.33 -6.49
CA ALA A 87 20.90 12.73 -5.20
C ALA A 87 19.41 12.42 -5.04
N ASN A 88 18.52 13.30 -5.52
CA ASN A 88 17.09 13.06 -5.55
C ASN A 88 16.72 11.87 -6.45
N ALA A 89 17.29 11.79 -7.66
CA ALA A 89 17.04 10.67 -8.57
C ALA A 89 17.45 9.32 -7.95
N VAL A 90 18.63 9.25 -7.32
CA VAL A 90 19.11 8.05 -6.62
C VAL A 90 18.17 7.70 -5.44
N ALA A 91 17.76 8.69 -4.65
CA ALA A 91 16.83 8.47 -3.54
C ALA A 91 15.46 7.96 -4.02
N VAL A 92 14.94 8.48 -5.13
CA VAL A 92 13.69 8.01 -5.73
C VAL A 92 13.83 6.57 -6.20
N SER A 93 14.91 6.24 -6.92
CA SER A 93 15.12 4.90 -7.48
C SER A 93 15.34 3.83 -6.41
N LEU A 94 16.14 4.13 -5.36
CA LEU A 94 16.55 3.11 -4.40
C LEU A 94 15.68 3.07 -3.13
N ILE A 95 15.02 4.16 -2.78
CA ILE A 95 14.28 4.27 -1.51
C ILE A 95 12.79 4.47 -1.76
N GLN A 96 12.38 5.50 -2.53
CA GLN A 96 10.97 5.74 -2.77
C GLN A 96 10.30 4.57 -3.51
N SER A 97 10.98 3.98 -4.49
CA SER A 97 10.48 2.79 -5.20
C SER A 97 10.14 1.63 -4.26
N ARG A 98 10.97 1.42 -3.22
CA ARG A 98 10.72 0.38 -2.21
C ARG A 98 9.60 0.73 -1.24
N LEU A 99 9.47 2.00 -0.88
CA LEU A 99 8.36 2.48 -0.06
C LEU A 99 7.02 2.43 -0.82
N ASP A 100 7.05 2.51 -2.16
CA ASP A 100 5.86 2.47 -3.01
C ASP A 100 5.49 1.06 -3.49
N PHE A 101 6.43 0.13 -3.42
CA PHE A 101 6.18 -1.25 -3.83
C PHE A 101 5.11 -1.88 -2.95
N CYS A 102 4.00 -2.31 -3.54
CA CYS A 102 2.84 -2.90 -2.86
C CYS A 102 2.33 -2.09 -1.64
N ASN A 103 2.53 -0.76 -1.63
CA ASN A 103 2.20 0.07 -0.48
C ASN A 103 0.68 0.10 -0.18
N SER A 104 -0.18 -0.20 -1.13
CA SER A 104 -1.63 -0.36 -0.90
C SER A 104 -1.94 -1.47 0.13
N CYS A 105 -1.13 -2.53 0.19
CA CYS A 105 -1.25 -3.58 1.20
C CYS A 105 -0.89 -3.08 2.62
N LEU A 106 -0.26 -1.91 2.72
CA LEU A 106 0.10 -1.25 3.98
C LEU A 106 -0.97 -0.23 4.43
N TRP A 107 -2.20 -0.33 3.95
CA TRP A 107 -3.29 0.49 4.46
C TRP A 107 -3.80 -0.08 5.79
N GLY A 108 -3.92 0.80 6.82
CA GLY A 108 -4.48 0.46 8.12
C GLY A 108 -3.63 -0.33 9.12
N PRO A 109 -2.29 -0.51 8.95
CA PRO A 109 -1.46 -1.11 9.99
C PRO A 109 -1.32 -0.15 11.18
N PRO A 110 -0.81 -0.65 12.33
CA PRO A 110 -0.56 0.19 13.50
C PRO A 110 0.32 1.40 13.16
N GLN A 111 -0.01 2.55 13.72
CA GLN A 111 0.66 3.83 13.44
C GLN A 111 2.18 3.79 13.63
N ASN A 112 2.67 3.02 14.63
CA ASN A 112 4.09 2.85 14.88
C ASN A 112 4.83 2.21 13.69
N GLN A 113 4.19 1.32 12.93
CA GLN A 113 4.80 0.68 11.76
C GLN A 113 4.93 1.68 10.60
N LEU A 114 3.90 2.48 10.35
CA LEU A 114 3.96 3.55 9.35
C LEU A 114 5.01 4.62 9.71
N GLN A 115 5.16 4.93 11.00
CA GLN A 115 6.20 5.85 11.46
C GLN A 115 7.62 5.35 11.16
N ARG A 116 7.85 4.04 11.16
CA ARG A 116 9.16 3.46 10.81
C ARG A 116 9.49 3.71 9.33
N LEU A 117 8.52 3.51 8.44
CA LEU A 117 8.67 3.84 7.01
C LEU A 117 8.82 5.35 6.79
N GLN A 118 8.06 6.16 7.55
CA GLN A 118 8.19 7.62 7.50
C GLN A 118 9.57 8.10 7.94
N LYS A 119 10.19 7.48 8.95
CA LYS A 119 11.57 7.77 9.36
C LYS A 119 12.56 7.52 8.24
N VAL A 120 12.40 6.44 7.48
CA VAL A 120 13.21 6.16 6.27
C VAL A 120 13.08 7.29 5.26
N GLN A 121 11.85 7.69 4.93
CA GLN A 121 11.60 8.77 3.98
C GLN A 121 12.19 10.10 4.45
N ASN A 122 12.01 10.44 5.73
CA ASN A 122 12.54 11.66 6.31
C ASN A 122 14.06 11.71 6.26
N THR A 123 14.72 10.58 6.53
CA THR A 123 16.18 10.46 6.43
C THR A 123 16.65 10.66 5.00
N ALA A 124 15.97 10.03 4.02
CA ALA A 124 16.25 10.23 2.60
C ALA A 124 16.14 11.70 2.19
N ALA A 125 15.06 12.36 2.60
CA ALA A 125 14.80 13.77 2.28
C ALA A 125 15.90 14.69 2.85
N ARG A 126 16.30 14.45 4.10
CA ARG A 126 17.40 15.22 4.73
C ARG A 126 18.75 15.01 4.03
N ILE A 127 19.09 13.79 3.67
CA ILE A 127 20.31 13.51 2.90
C ILE A 127 20.27 14.26 1.57
N VAL A 128 19.18 14.16 0.81
CA VAL A 128 19.04 14.81 -0.51
C VAL A 128 19.18 16.34 -0.40
N THR A 129 18.58 16.94 0.59
CA THR A 129 18.54 18.40 0.76
C THR A 129 19.67 18.97 1.61
N ARG A 130 20.46 18.10 2.29
CA ARG A 130 21.44 18.49 3.32
C ARG A 130 20.83 19.28 4.48
N SER A 131 19.53 19.04 4.78
CA SER A 131 18.83 19.66 5.89
C SER A 131 19.29 19.09 7.24
N LYS A 132 19.30 19.91 8.28
CA LYS A 132 19.68 19.50 9.64
C LYS A 132 18.62 18.56 10.24
N LYS A 133 19.03 17.77 11.25
CA LYS A 133 18.13 16.87 11.98
C LYS A 133 17.03 17.63 12.72
N THR A 134 17.31 18.85 13.13
CA THR A 134 16.40 19.77 13.84
C THR A 134 15.39 20.48 12.94
N ASP A 135 15.62 20.52 11.62
CA ASP A 135 14.72 21.20 10.70
C ASP A 135 13.37 20.49 10.62
N HIS A 136 12.27 21.26 10.51
CA HIS A 136 10.95 20.69 10.25
C HIS A 136 10.93 19.95 8.91
N ILE A 137 10.45 18.72 8.95
CA ILE A 137 10.51 17.84 7.78
C ILE A 137 9.45 18.17 6.71
N THR A 138 8.30 18.71 7.12
CA THR A 138 7.18 18.98 6.19
C THR A 138 7.57 19.91 5.03
N PRO A 139 8.24 21.06 5.26
CA PRO A 139 8.70 21.90 4.16
C PRO A 139 9.70 21.19 3.25
N VAL A 140 10.58 20.36 3.81
CA VAL A 140 11.56 19.60 3.05
C VAL A 140 10.88 18.61 2.09
N LEU A 141 9.89 17.86 2.57
CA LEU A 141 9.11 16.93 1.75
C LEU A 141 8.31 17.67 0.67
N ARG A 142 7.71 18.82 0.99
CA ARG A 142 7.00 19.68 0.01
C ARG A 142 7.93 20.15 -1.10
N ASN A 143 9.12 20.64 -0.77
CA ASN A 143 10.13 21.08 -1.76
C ASN A 143 10.65 19.96 -2.66
N LEU A 144 10.62 18.72 -2.19
CA LEU A 144 10.95 17.53 -2.98
C LEU A 144 9.73 16.96 -3.72
N HIS A 145 8.54 17.51 -3.52
CA HIS A 145 7.26 16.97 -3.99
C HIS A 145 7.03 15.51 -3.54
N TRP A 146 7.47 15.16 -2.34
CA TRP A 146 7.32 13.84 -1.76
C TRP A 146 6.14 13.81 -0.78
N LEU A 147 5.06 13.15 -1.13
CA LEU A 147 3.97 12.87 -0.20
C LEU A 147 4.49 12.05 0.99
N PRO A 148 4.05 12.33 2.22
CA PRO A 148 4.30 11.47 3.39
C PRO A 148 3.82 10.04 3.15
N VAL A 149 4.48 9.05 3.78
CA VAL A 149 4.19 7.62 3.56
C VAL A 149 2.70 7.28 3.69
N PRO A 150 1.94 7.70 4.72
CA PRO A 150 0.51 7.42 4.79
C PRO A 150 -0.25 7.98 3.58
N LYS A 151 0.06 9.20 3.17
CA LYS A 151 -0.57 9.85 2.01
C LYS A 151 -0.21 9.21 0.66
N ARG A 152 0.97 8.56 0.57
CA ARG A 152 1.35 7.75 -0.61
C ARG A 152 0.49 6.48 -0.70
N ILE A 153 0.18 5.87 0.44
CA ILE A 153 -0.71 4.71 0.52
C ILE A 153 -2.12 5.13 0.08
N ASP A 154 -2.66 6.23 0.64
CA ASP A 154 -3.96 6.77 0.24
C ASP A 154 -3.98 7.10 -1.26
N HIS A 155 -2.92 7.74 -1.78
CA HIS A 155 -2.79 8.06 -3.21
C HIS A 155 -2.83 6.81 -4.10
N LYS A 156 -2.17 5.71 -3.68
CA LYS A 156 -2.19 4.44 -4.42
C LYS A 156 -3.57 3.81 -4.40
N MET A 157 -4.20 3.72 -3.22
CA MET A 157 -5.56 3.19 -3.05
C MET A 157 -6.58 3.94 -3.91
N LEU A 158 -6.55 5.27 -3.84
CA LEU A 158 -7.43 6.15 -4.61
C LEU A 158 -7.17 6.08 -6.12
N SER A 159 -5.90 5.90 -6.53
CA SER A 159 -5.56 5.71 -7.95
C SER A 159 -6.09 4.37 -8.50
N LEU A 160 -6.15 3.32 -7.67
CA LEU A 160 -6.78 2.05 -8.02
C LEU A 160 -8.30 2.20 -8.08
N ALA A 161 -8.91 2.85 -7.08
CA ALA A 161 -10.35 3.13 -7.07
C ALA A 161 -10.79 3.93 -8.30
N TYR A 162 -10.04 4.98 -8.68
CA TYR A 162 -10.29 5.73 -9.91
C TYR A 162 -10.29 4.82 -11.13
N GLY A 163 -9.33 3.89 -11.22
CA GLY A 163 -9.27 2.90 -12.30
C GLY A 163 -10.51 1.99 -12.35
N CYS A 164 -11.02 1.58 -11.18
CA CYS A 164 -12.24 0.75 -11.09
C CYS A 164 -13.48 1.53 -11.52
N VAL A 165 -13.62 2.78 -11.11
CA VAL A 165 -14.77 3.65 -11.45
C VAL A 165 -14.79 4.00 -12.94
N ASN A 166 -13.62 4.15 -13.57
CA ASN A 166 -13.49 4.55 -14.98
C ASN A 166 -13.14 3.39 -15.92
N ASP A 167 -13.43 2.16 -15.55
CA ASP A 167 -13.25 0.94 -16.39
C ASP A 167 -11.82 0.72 -16.93
N THR A 168 -10.81 1.26 -16.24
CA THR A 168 -9.38 1.12 -16.61
C THR A 168 -8.61 0.14 -15.70
N ALA A 169 -9.29 -0.45 -14.71
CA ALA A 169 -8.75 -1.50 -13.83
C ALA A 169 -9.26 -2.89 -14.25
N PRO A 170 -8.56 -3.97 -13.86
CA PRO A 170 -9.05 -5.34 -14.06
C PRO A 170 -10.43 -5.57 -13.42
N SER A 171 -11.26 -6.43 -14.05
CA SER A 171 -12.65 -6.71 -13.64
C SER A 171 -12.75 -7.17 -12.18
N TYR A 172 -11.84 -8.05 -11.74
CA TYR A 172 -11.83 -8.58 -10.38
C TYR A 172 -11.66 -7.48 -9.30
N LEU A 173 -10.97 -6.36 -9.60
CA LEU A 173 -10.88 -5.23 -8.67
C LEU A 173 -12.15 -4.38 -8.69
N LYS A 174 -12.78 -4.23 -9.86
CA LYS A 174 -14.01 -3.47 -10.00
C LYS A 174 -15.16 -4.14 -9.25
N GLU A 175 -15.26 -5.46 -9.30
CA GLU A 175 -16.27 -6.25 -8.59
C GLU A 175 -16.22 -6.04 -7.06
N LEU A 176 -15.04 -5.76 -6.50
CA LEU A 176 -14.86 -5.51 -5.06
C LEU A 176 -15.44 -4.17 -4.58
N ILE A 177 -15.56 -3.17 -5.45
CA ILE A 177 -15.99 -1.82 -5.07
C ILE A 177 -17.12 -1.30 -5.97
N PRO A 178 -18.32 -1.91 -5.90
CA PRO A 178 -19.45 -1.51 -6.73
C PRO A 178 -19.90 -0.08 -6.42
N MET A 179 -20.49 0.57 -7.43
CA MET A 179 -21.11 1.87 -7.29
C MET A 179 -22.28 1.81 -6.29
N HIS A 180 -22.44 2.89 -5.54
CA HIS A 180 -23.58 3.04 -4.65
C HIS A 180 -24.84 3.37 -5.46
N VAL A 181 -25.84 2.50 -5.38
CA VAL A 181 -27.17 2.73 -5.96
C VAL A 181 -28.09 3.21 -4.83
N PRO A 182 -28.53 4.48 -4.83
CA PRO A 182 -29.44 4.98 -3.79
C PRO A 182 -30.82 4.33 -3.93
N SER A 183 -31.42 3.97 -2.80
CA SER A 183 -32.79 3.40 -2.77
C SER A 183 -33.90 4.41 -3.10
N ARG A 184 -33.57 5.71 -3.10
CA ARG A 184 -34.48 6.82 -3.46
C ARG A 184 -33.73 7.82 -4.32
N GLY A 185 -34.43 8.48 -5.28
CA GLY A 185 -33.86 9.55 -6.11
C GLY A 185 -33.56 10.81 -5.28
N LEU A 186 -32.37 10.87 -4.71
CA LEU A 186 -31.87 12.04 -3.98
C LEU A 186 -31.03 12.93 -4.88
N ARG A 187 -30.92 14.22 -4.57
CA ARG A 187 -30.01 15.16 -5.26
C ARG A 187 -28.55 14.68 -5.24
N SER A 188 -28.18 13.81 -4.31
CA SER A 188 -26.84 13.22 -4.18
C SER A 188 -26.66 11.93 -4.98
N SER A 189 -27.67 11.43 -5.70
CA SER A 189 -27.60 10.18 -6.46
C SER A 189 -26.61 10.23 -7.65
N SER A 190 -26.29 11.44 -8.16
CA SER A 190 -25.32 11.67 -9.22
C SER A 190 -23.84 11.78 -8.75
N GLN A 191 -23.55 11.60 -7.46
CA GLN A 191 -22.24 11.95 -6.89
C GLN A 191 -21.16 10.86 -7.02
N SER A 192 -21.22 9.93 -7.95
CA SER A 192 -20.19 8.90 -8.20
C SER A 192 -19.60 8.30 -6.91
N ARG A 193 -20.48 7.90 -5.96
CA ARG A 193 -20.08 7.29 -4.71
C ARG A 193 -19.94 5.78 -4.84
N LEU A 194 -19.03 5.20 -4.07
CA LEU A 194 -18.86 3.76 -3.94
C LEU A 194 -19.66 3.23 -2.75
N ARG A 195 -20.18 2.01 -2.89
CA ARG A 195 -20.85 1.32 -1.79
C ARG A 195 -19.81 0.96 -0.73
N VAL A 196 -20.03 1.43 0.51
CA VAL A 196 -19.23 1.01 1.66
C VAL A 196 -19.88 -0.26 2.22
N PRO A 197 -19.17 -1.41 2.29
CA PRO A 197 -19.71 -2.62 2.89
C PRO A 197 -20.10 -2.38 4.35
N SER A 198 -21.24 -2.95 4.78
CA SER A 198 -21.59 -2.99 6.19
C SER A 198 -20.65 -3.95 6.91
N ILE A 199 -19.85 -3.43 7.84
CA ILE A 199 -18.91 -4.23 8.63
C ILE A 199 -19.65 -4.67 9.92
N GLU A 200 -20.78 -5.35 9.76
CA GLU A 200 -21.47 -5.94 10.91
C GLU A 200 -20.60 -7.04 11.52
N GLY A 201 -20.28 -6.92 12.80
CA GLY A 201 -19.49 -7.89 13.56
C GLY A 201 -17.96 -7.79 13.42
N HIS A 202 -17.43 -6.96 12.55
CA HIS A 202 -15.97 -6.79 12.41
C HIS A 202 -15.50 -5.59 13.23
N LYS A 203 -14.61 -5.83 14.19
CA LYS A 203 -13.92 -4.73 14.88
C LYS A 203 -13.22 -3.87 13.86
N LYS A 204 -13.33 -2.54 13.93
CA LYS A 204 -12.73 -1.54 13.01
C LYS A 204 -11.23 -1.75 12.71
N LYS A 205 -10.53 -2.56 13.51
CA LYS A 205 -9.12 -2.90 13.39
C LYS A 205 -8.87 -4.30 12.83
N SER A 206 -9.91 -5.03 12.39
CA SER A 206 -9.75 -6.37 11.83
C SER A 206 -9.10 -6.31 10.44
N PHE A 207 -8.51 -7.44 10.00
CA PHE A 207 -7.94 -7.57 8.65
C PHE A 207 -8.98 -7.23 7.57
N GLY A 208 -10.21 -7.72 7.69
CA GLY A 208 -11.28 -7.42 6.73
C GLY A 208 -11.59 -5.93 6.58
N ALA A 209 -11.53 -5.17 7.67
CA ALA A 209 -11.72 -3.72 7.61
C ALA A 209 -10.59 -2.97 6.86
N ARG A 210 -9.45 -3.62 6.65
CA ARG A 210 -8.29 -3.09 5.91
C ARG A 210 -8.26 -3.55 4.45
N SER A 211 -9.18 -4.42 4.04
CA SER A 211 -9.28 -4.89 2.66
C SER A 211 -9.55 -3.72 1.70
N PHE A 212 -9.17 -3.92 0.43
CA PHE A 212 -9.44 -2.93 -0.62
C PHE A 212 -10.93 -2.62 -0.74
N GLU A 213 -11.78 -3.64 -0.61
CA GLU A 213 -13.24 -3.53 -0.63
C GLU A 213 -13.80 -2.55 0.41
N CYS A 214 -13.20 -2.51 1.61
CA CYS A 214 -13.63 -1.63 2.70
C CYS A 214 -12.94 -0.27 2.67
N ALA A 215 -11.64 -0.26 2.40
CA ALA A 215 -10.79 0.93 2.48
C ALA A 215 -11.00 1.89 1.32
N ALA A 216 -11.05 1.36 0.09
CA ALA A 216 -11.14 2.19 -1.11
C ALA A 216 -12.44 3.02 -1.17
N PRO A 217 -13.65 2.46 -0.89
CA PRO A 217 -14.87 3.27 -0.85
C PRO A 217 -14.86 4.36 0.22
N GLN A 218 -14.29 4.08 1.40
CA GLN A 218 -14.20 5.09 2.47
C GLN A 218 -13.33 6.27 2.04
N LEU A 219 -12.14 5.99 1.49
CA LEU A 219 -11.24 7.02 0.98
C LEU A 219 -11.86 7.79 -0.20
N TRP A 220 -12.46 7.07 -1.15
CA TRP A 220 -13.09 7.64 -2.35
C TRP A 220 -14.24 8.57 -2.02
N ASN A 221 -15.15 8.14 -1.15
CA ASN A 221 -16.33 8.92 -0.77
C ASN A 221 -15.95 10.18 0.04
N GLY A 222 -14.77 10.20 0.66
CA GLY A 222 -14.20 11.36 1.33
C GLY A 222 -13.55 12.39 0.40
N LEU A 223 -13.38 12.08 -0.90
CA LEU A 223 -12.84 13.04 -1.85
C LEU A 223 -13.88 14.11 -2.24
N PRO A 224 -13.43 15.35 -2.52
CA PRO A 224 -14.26 16.34 -3.18
C PRO A 224 -14.79 15.84 -4.54
N LEU A 225 -16.00 16.26 -4.91
CA LEU A 225 -16.67 15.85 -6.15
C LEU A 225 -15.80 16.13 -7.39
N VAL A 226 -15.18 17.31 -7.44
CA VAL A 226 -14.29 17.74 -8.53
C VAL A 226 -13.15 16.74 -8.78
N LEU A 227 -12.63 16.11 -7.73
CA LEU A 227 -11.60 15.07 -7.89
C LEU A 227 -12.19 13.77 -8.43
N ARG A 228 -13.37 13.36 -7.95
CA ARG A 228 -14.02 12.12 -8.41
C ARG A 228 -14.46 12.18 -9.88
N GLU A 229 -14.73 13.38 -10.39
CA GLU A 229 -15.15 13.66 -11.77
C GLU A 229 -13.99 14.09 -12.68
N ALA A 230 -12.75 13.84 -12.29
CA ALA A 230 -11.60 14.19 -13.12
C ALA A 230 -11.61 13.43 -14.47
N ASN A 231 -11.40 14.16 -15.56
CA ASN A 231 -11.57 13.66 -16.93
C ASN A 231 -10.49 12.69 -17.40
N SER A 232 -9.35 12.58 -16.71
CA SER A 232 -8.28 11.64 -17.05
C SER A 232 -7.53 11.17 -15.83
N ARG A 233 -6.90 9.99 -15.95
CA ARG A 233 -6.10 9.38 -14.89
C ARG A 233 -4.92 10.26 -14.47
N GLU A 234 -4.29 10.93 -15.42
CA GLU A 234 -3.16 11.83 -15.19
C GLU A 234 -3.61 13.10 -14.44
N SER A 235 -4.73 13.68 -14.88
CA SER A 235 -5.35 14.84 -14.21
C SER A 235 -5.77 14.48 -12.78
N PHE A 236 -6.45 13.34 -12.60
CA PHE A 236 -6.82 12.84 -11.29
C PHE A 236 -5.61 12.70 -10.36
N LYS A 237 -4.55 11.98 -10.78
CA LYS A 237 -3.35 11.77 -9.97
C LYS A 237 -2.67 13.08 -9.57
N ARG A 238 -2.59 14.03 -10.49
CA ARG A 238 -1.98 15.35 -10.24
C ARG A 238 -2.80 16.13 -9.21
N GLN A 239 -4.11 16.23 -9.40
CA GLN A 239 -5.01 16.92 -8.49
C GLN A 239 -5.07 16.23 -7.12
N LEU A 240 -5.15 14.91 -7.10
CA LEU A 240 -5.12 14.11 -5.88
C LEU A 240 -3.83 14.34 -5.09
N LYS A 241 -2.68 14.38 -5.77
CA LYS A 241 -1.41 14.67 -5.12
C LYS A 241 -1.42 16.04 -4.43
N THR A 242 -1.94 17.06 -5.10
CA THR A 242 -2.10 18.41 -4.53
C THR A 242 -3.03 18.40 -3.32
N PHE A 243 -4.18 17.73 -3.43
CA PHE A 243 -5.14 17.60 -2.34
C PHE A 243 -4.54 16.91 -1.10
N LEU A 244 -3.74 15.87 -1.30
CA LEU A 244 -3.12 15.11 -0.21
C LEU A 244 -1.94 15.83 0.47
N PHE A 245 -1.41 16.92 -0.13
CA PHE A 245 -0.39 17.78 0.49
C PHE A 245 -0.99 18.85 1.42
N ASN A 246 -2.25 19.14 1.29
CA ASN A 246 -2.99 20.09 2.13
C ASN A 246 -3.56 19.39 3.36
#